data_cacdc676af9e14486f6cb1a556421d97
#
_entry.id   cacdc676af9e14486f6cb1a556421d97
#
_cell.length_a   1.000
_cell.length_b   1.000
_cell.length_c   1.000
_cell.angle_alpha   90.00
_cell.angle_beta   90.00
_cell.angle_gamma   90.00
#
_symmetry.space_group_name_H-M   'P 1'
#
loop_
_entity.id
_entity.type
_entity.pdbx_description
1 polymer ?
#
loop_
_entity_poly.entity_id
_entity_poly.type
_entity_poly.pdbx_seq_one_letter_code
_entity_poly.pdbx_strand_id
1 'polypeptide(L)'
;MLSKQKKNIALSYILPLILVIGFYAFFRVSILPYIYTKQAQHQLLTANNQTTEIYWKEPDLLADKKYPAIILLHGIQKDKQGAKAFVRSGLLNEYSKKNFFSVAVSMSGYGESSGKSDFCGKASQNNLVQAINFARSQPHVDSNKVAVVGISCGASIANVVANSGKINALILVSGFYDFKGMYAQWSSNTRMLPLNVMEEINESIATEKNIETASTARSSLPISSQYPTTLILVGTKDPIVDPKQSIQLHQLLDSKGITNSLELIQDAKHPVPANVWKTKSDSFLENTLNIKIK
;
A
#
# COMPACT_ATOMS: atom_id res chain seq x y z
N MET A 1 5.24 31.10 -66.99
CA MET A 1 4.07 31.11 -66.11
C MET A 1 3.71 29.75 -65.53
N LEU A 2 3.88 28.64 -66.24
CA LEU A 2 3.55 27.28 -65.79
C LEU A 2 4.32 26.73 -64.56
N SER A 3 5.53 27.26 -64.24
CA SER A 3 6.33 26.74 -63.09
C SER A 3 5.85 27.27 -61.72
N LYS A 4 5.25 28.48 -61.66
CA LYS A 4 4.72 29.03 -60.40
C LYS A 4 3.37 28.33 -60.01
N GLN A 5 2.55 27.97 -60.98
CA GLN A 5 1.26 27.31 -60.73
C GLN A 5 1.42 25.88 -60.17
N LYS A 6 2.41 25.13 -60.70
CA LYS A 6 2.69 23.77 -60.20
C LYS A 6 3.29 23.78 -58.76
N LYS A 7 4.07 24.81 -58.38
CA LYS A 7 4.58 24.96 -57.01
C LYS A 7 3.44 25.26 -56.01
N ASN A 8 2.51 26.11 -56.39
CA ASN A 8 1.37 26.45 -55.47
C ASN A 8 0.42 25.28 -55.28
N ILE A 9 0.19 24.46 -56.30
CA ILE A 9 -0.64 23.25 -56.19
C ILE A 9 0.02 22.21 -55.30
N ALA A 10 1.33 21.97 -55.45
CA ALA A 10 2.04 21.04 -54.57
C ALA A 10 2.03 21.51 -53.10
N LEU A 11 2.19 22.82 -52.84
CA LEU A 11 2.17 23.36 -51.46
C LEU A 11 0.81 23.27 -50.82
N SER A 12 -0.30 23.38 -51.60
CA SER A 12 -1.68 23.27 -51.09
C SER A 12 -2.08 21.88 -50.62
N TYR A 13 -1.38 20.82 -51.04
CA TYR A 13 -1.62 19.46 -50.60
C TYR A 13 -0.59 18.99 -49.58
N ILE A 14 0.66 19.50 -49.64
CA ILE A 14 1.74 19.10 -48.70
C ILE A 14 1.50 19.69 -47.30
N LEU A 15 1.06 20.93 -47.20
CA LEU A 15 0.83 21.59 -45.88
C LEU A 15 -0.27 20.90 -45.06
N PRO A 16 -1.47 20.58 -45.60
CA PRO A 16 -2.46 19.79 -44.89
C PRO A 16 -1.97 18.40 -44.48
N LEU A 17 -1.17 17.73 -45.33
CA LEU A 17 -0.64 16.42 -45.04
C LEU A 17 0.37 16.47 -43.86
N ILE A 18 1.24 17.48 -43.81
CA ILE A 18 2.17 17.70 -42.70
C ILE A 18 1.39 17.98 -41.40
N LEU A 19 0.32 18.78 -41.46
CA LEU A 19 -0.53 19.07 -40.30
C LEU A 19 -1.25 17.81 -39.79
N VAL A 20 -1.75 16.97 -40.68
CA VAL A 20 -2.41 15.69 -40.31
C VAL A 20 -1.39 14.73 -39.69
N ILE A 21 -0.19 14.61 -40.27
CA ILE A 21 0.88 13.75 -39.72
C ILE A 21 1.37 14.29 -38.37
N GLY A 22 1.55 15.61 -38.25
CA GLY A 22 1.93 16.27 -37.02
C GLY A 22 0.87 16.10 -35.90
N PHE A 23 -0.42 16.26 -36.24
CA PHE A 23 -1.52 16.02 -35.32
C PHE A 23 -1.61 14.54 -34.90
N TYR A 24 -1.44 13.62 -35.83
CA TYR A 24 -1.44 12.18 -35.56
C TYR A 24 -0.25 11.78 -34.68
N ALA A 25 0.93 12.30 -34.94
CA ALA A 25 2.10 12.07 -34.11
C ALA A 25 1.92 12.67 -32.69
N PHE A 26 1.44 13.91 -32.59
CA PHE A 26 1.11 14.55 -31.32
C PHE A 26 0.03 13.79 -30.55
N PHE A 27 -1.04 13.36 -31.23
CA PHE A 27 -2.10 12.57 -30.63
C PHE A 27 -1.57 11.22 -30.10
N ARG A 28 -0.74 10.53 -30.89
CA ARG A 28 -0.13 9.26 -30.48
C ARG A 28 0.85 9.42 -29.31
N VAL A 29 1.66 10.47 -29.31
CA VAL A 29 2.71 10.64 -28.29
C VAL A 29 2.16 11.30 -27.02
N SER A 30 1.26 12.27 -27.13
CA SER A 30 0.82 13.08 -26.01
C SER A 30 -0.55 12.76 -25.47
N ILE A 31 -1.49 12.37 -26.32
CA ILE A 31 -2.91 12.17 -25.96
C ILE A 31 -3.25 10.69 -25.79
N LEU A 32 -2.80 9.84 -26.71
CA LEU A 32 -3.08 8.41 -26.64
C LEU A 32 -2.57 7.75 -25.32
N PRO A 33 -1.34 8.01 -24.86
CA PRO A 33 -0.88 7.50 -23.57
C PRO A 33 -1.73 7.99 -22.39
N TYR A 34 -2.22 9.23 -22.46
CA TYR A 34 -3.10 9.80 -21.43
C TYR A 34 -4.50 9.17 -21.45
N ILE A 35 -5.04 8.85 -22.62
CA ILE A 35 -6.35 8.19 -22.78
C ILE A 35 -6.27 6.70 -22.40
N TYR A 36 -5.14 6.03 -22.68
CA TYR A 36 -4.94 4.61 -22.39
C TYR A 36 -4.33 4.33 -21.01
N THR A 37 -3.91 5.34 -20.24
CA THR A 37 -3.62 5.10 -18.82
C THR A 37 -4.94 4.78 -18.14
N LYS A 38 -5.20 3.49 -17.92
CA LYS A 38 -6.36 3.06 -17.12
C LYS A 38 -6.33 3.85 -15.82
N GLN A 39 -7.38 4.63 -15.58
CA GLN A 39 -7.51 5.34 -14.29
C GLN A 39 -7.65 4.32 -13.17
N ALA A 40 -7.24 4.69 -11.97
CA ALA A 40 -7.52 3.88 -10.79
C ALA A 40 -9.03 3.68 -10.67
N GLN A 41 -9.44 2.43 -10.52
CA GLN A 41 -10.84 2.06 -10.30
C GLN A 41 -11.15 2.21 -8.81
N HIS A 42 -12.35 2.65 -8.48
CA HIS A 42 -12.88 2.73 -7.13
C HIS A 42 -13.96 1.66 -6.94
N GLN A 43 -13.93 0.95 -5.83
CA GLN A 43 -14.90 -0.10 -5.54
C GLN A 43 -15.14 -0.23 -4.04
N LEU A 44 -16.38 -0.54 -3.68
CA LEU A 44 -16.78 -0.93 -2.33
C LEU A 44 -16.98 -2.44 -2.28
N LEU A 45 -16.17 -3.12 -1.48
CA LEU A 45 -16.32 -4.55 -1.21
C LEU A 45 -17.24 -4.72 0.00
N THR A 46 -18.19 -5.63 -0.05
CA THR A 46 -19.08 -5.91 1.09
C THR A 46 -18.98 -7.38 1.49
N ALA A 47 -18.63 -7.61 2.75
CA ALA A 47 -18.62 -8.93 3.36
C ALA A 47 -18.96 -8.82 4.84
N ASN A 48 -19.78 -9.76 5.37
CA ASN A 48 -20.14 -9.83 6.80
C ASN A 48 -20.66 -8.48 7.36
N ASN A 49 -21.54 -7.80 6.62
CA ASN A 49 -22.10 -6.48 6.95
C ASN A 49 -21.05 -5.35 7.09
N GLN A 50 -19.84 -5.56 6.60
CA GLN A 50 -18.79 -4.55 6.56
C GLN A 50 -18.49 -4.17 5.12
N THR A 51 -18.46 -2.86 4.85
CA THR A 51 -18.04 -2.30 3.56
C THR A 51 -16.58 -1.86 3.64
N THR A 52 -15.79 -2.23 2.65
CA THR A 52 -14.38 -1.88 2.52
C THR A 52 -14.16 -1.10 1.24
N GLU A 53 -13.70 0.13 1.36
CA GLU A 53 -13.28 0.92 0.20
C GLU A 53 -11.92 0.47 -0.30
N ILE A 54 -11.83 0.24 -1.59
CA ILE A 54 -10.58 0.02 -2.29
C ILE A 54 -10.46 0.91 -3.53
N TYR A 55 -9.22 1.26 -3.86
CA TYR A 55 -8.82 1.73 -5.18
C TYR A 55 -7.85 0.72 -5.76
N TRP A 56 -8.03 0.39 -7.04
CA TRP A 56 -7.17 -0.59 -7.68
C TRP A 56 -6.82 -0.20 -9.11
N LYS A 57 -5.72 -0.73 -9.60
CA LYS A 57 -5.26 -0.50 -10.96
C LYS A 57 -4.51 -1.71 -11.50
N GLU A 58 -4.91 -2.15 -12.70
CA GLU A 58 -4.18 -3.17 -13.44
C GLU A 58 -2.91 -2.58 -14.08
N PRO A 59 -1.89 -3.41 -14.33
CA PRO A 59 -0.78 -3.04 -15.19
C PRO A 59 -1.24 -2.62 -16.58
N ASP A 60 -0.51 -1.71 -17.21
CA ASP A 60 -0.86 -1.20 -18.55
C ASP A 60 -0.57 -2.23 -19.66
N LEU A 61 0.19 -3.27 -19.38
CA LEU A 61 0.56 -4.31 -20.34
C LEU A 61 -0.47 -5.43 -20.35
N LEU A 62 -1.16 -5.55 -21.47
CA LEU A 62 -1.95 -6.73 -21.81
C LEU A 62 -0.97 -7.85 -22.21
N ALA A 63 -0.68 -8.75 -21.32
CA ALA A 63 0.02 -9.99 -21.64
C ALA A 63 -0.84 -11.16 -21.17
N ASP A 64 -0.76 -12.29 -21.86
CA ASP A 64 -1.35 -13.56 -21.41
C ASP A 64 -0.71 -14.09 -20.10
N LYS A 65 0.01 -13.24 -19.38
CA LYS A 65 0.74 -13.53 -18.16
C LYS A 65 0.00 -13.02 -16.94
N LYS A 66 0.05 -13.80 -15.87
CA LYS A 66 -0.40 -13.36 -14.57
C LYS A 66 0.59 -12.38 -13.95
N TYR A 67 0.06 -11.39 -13.25
CA TYR A 67 0.83 -10.35 -12.56
C TYR A 67 0.91 -10.62 -11.05
N PRO A 68 1.99 -10.21 -10.38
CA PRO A 68 1.98 -10.10 -8.93
C PRO A 68 0.97 -9.04 -8.48
N ALA A 69 0.40 -9.19 -7.29
CA ALA A 69 -0.41 -8.16 -6.66
C ALA A 69 0.35 -7.46 -5.55
N ILE A 70 0.06 -6.17 -5.34
CA ILE A 70 0.52 -5.40 -4.20
C ILE A 70 -0.63 -4.67 -3.55
N ILE A 71 -0.78 -4.85 -2.24
CA ILE A 71 -1.80 -4.18 -1.44
C ILE A 71 -1.14 -3.13 -0.55
N LEU A 72 -1.63 -1.90 -0.62
CA LEU A 72 -1.14 -0.74 0.13
C LEU A 72 -2.11 -0.39 1.25
N LEU A 73 -1.63 -0.40 2.49
CA LEU A 73 -2.42 -0.07 3.67
C LEU A 73 -1.80 1.12 4.41
N HIS A 74 -2.60 2.16 4.57
CA HIS A 74 -2.20 3.44 5.17
C HIS A 74 -2.08 3.39 6.70
N GLY A 75 -1.40 4.37 7.28
CA GLY A 75 -1.40 4.66 8.72
C GLY A 75 -2.57 5.57 9.13
N ILE A 76 -2.50 6.07 10.35
CA ILE A 76 -3.44 7.09 10.83
C ILE A 76 -3.31 8.35 9.98
N GLN A 77 -4.44 8.89 9.53
CA GLN A 77 -4.52 10.10 8.71
C GLN A 77 -5.46 11.11 9.37
N LYS A 78 -5.03 12.35 9.47
CA LYS A 78 -5.83 13.43 10.08
C LYS A 78 -7.12 13.70 9.30
N ASP A 79 -7.04 13.65 7.97
CA ASP A 79 -8.16 13.94 7.06
C ASP A 79 -8.97 12.70 6.66
N LYS A 80 -8.65 11.55 7.22
CA LYS A 80 -9.31 10.26 7.02
C LYS A 80 -9.58 9.89 5.54
N GLN A 81 -8.72 10.31 4.61
CA GLN A 81 -8.87 10.01 3.18
C GLN A 81 -8.77 8.53 2.82
N GLY A 82 -8.19 7.72 3.69
CA GLY A 82 -8.02 6.28 3.45
C GLY A 82 -7.15 5.98 2.24
N ALA A 83 -7.57 5.01 1.46
CA ALA A 83 -6.89 4.54 0.25
C ALA A 83 -6.72 5.61 -0.83
N LYS A 84 -7.60 6.61 -0.86
CA LYS A 84 -7.53 7.73 -1.81
C LYS A 84 -6.21 8.50 -1.73
N ALA A 85 -5.56 8.51 -0.57
CA ALA A 85 -4.24 9.13 -0.39
C ALA A 85 -3.17 8.49 -1.30
N PHE A 86 -3.21 7.17 -1.51
CA PHE A 86 -2.28 6.48 -2.40
C PHE A 86 -2.56 6.75 -3.90
N VAL A 87 -3.81 7.02 -4.26
CA VAL A 87 -4.16 7.49 -5.61
C VAL A 87 -3.60 8.88 -5.83
N ARG A 88 -3.82 9.81 -4.89
CA ARG A 88 -3.37 11.21 -4.97
C ARG A 88 -1.86 11.35 -4.97
N SER A 89 -1.15 10.53 -4.21
CA SER A 89 0.32 10.52 -4.19
C SER A 89 0.95 9.88 -5.44
N GLY A 90 0.13 9.25 -6.30
CA GLY A 90 0.59 8.52 -7.47
C GLY A 90 1.17 7.14 -7.18
N LEU A 91 1.21 6.70 -5.90
CA LEU A 91 1.84 5.44 -5.51
C LEU A 91 1.15 4.22 -6.11
N LEU A 92 -0.19 4.24 -6.16
CA LEU A 92 -0.97 3.17 -6.81
C LEU A 92 -0.58 3.03 -8.30
N ASN A 93 -0.46 4.15 -9.01
CA ASN A 93 -0.04 4.18 -10.42
C ASN A 93 1.43 3.79 -10.60
N GLU A 94 2.29 4.13 -9.66
CA GLU A 94 3.72 3.73 -9.68
C GLU A 94 3.86 2.21 -9.67
N TYR A 95 3.17 1.51 -8.77
CA TYR A 95 3.22 0.04 -8.73
C TYR A 95 2.53 -0.63 -9.92
N SER A 96 1.45 -0.05 -10.45
CA SER A 96 0.85 -0.53 -11.70
C SER A 96 1.83 -0.46 -12.87
N LYS A 97 2.62 0.63 -13.00
CA LYS A 97 3.68 0.76 -13.99
C LYS A 97 4.84 -0.22 -13.79
N LYS A 98 5.06 -0.66 -12.57
CA LYS A 98 6.00 -1.74 -12.20
C LYS A 98 5.45 -3.16 -12.42
N ASN A 99 4.36 -3.28 -13.17
CA ASN A 99 3.66 -4.52 -13.51
C ASN A 99 3.00 -5.23 -12.33
N PHE A 100 2.60 -4.51 -11.28
CA PHE A 100 1.74 -5.04 -10.22
C PHE A 100 0.27 -4.75 -10.48
N PHE A 101 -0.60 -5.72 -10.19
CA PHE A 101 -1.98 -5.43 -9.88
C PHE A 101 -2.01 -4.71 -8.53
N SER A 102 -2.17 -3.40 -8.55
CA SER A 102 -2.03 -2.56 -7.36
C SER A 102 -3.39 -2.28 -6.72
N VAL A 103 -3.48 -2.47 -5.41
CA VAL A 103 -4.68 -2.21 -4.62
C VAL A 103 -4.31 -1.32 -3.44
N ALA A 104 -5.08 -0.27 -3.20
CA ALA A 104 -5.04 0.52 -1.97
C ALA A 104 -6.33 0.28 -1.20
N VAL A 105 -6.25 0.08 0.11
CA VAL A 105 -7.39 -0.23 0.96
C VAL A 105 -7.54 0.77 2.09
N SER A 106 -8.78 1.20 2.35
CA SER A 106 -9.15 2.06 3.48
C SER A 106 -9.46 1.23 4.72
N MET A 107 -8.86 1.60 5.86
CA MET A 107 -9.22 1.05 7.17
C MET A 107 -10.66 1.43 7.54
N SER A 108 -11.23 0.75 8.54
CA SER A 108 -12.52 1.09 9.13
C SER A 108 -12.57 2.56 9.59
N GLY A 109 -13.62 3.28 9.20
CA GLY A 109 -13.78 4.70 9.50
C GLY A 109 -12.92 5.66 8.66
N TYR A 110 -12.26 5.15 7.59
CA TYR A 110 -11.49 5.94 6.62
C TYR A 110 -12.11 5.82 5.24
N GLY A 111 -12.05 6.91 4.46
CA GLY A 111 -12.67 6.96 3.13
C GLY A 111 -14.15 6.59 3.20
N GLU A 112 -14.58 5.67 2.35
CA GLU A 112 -15.94 5.12 2.34
C GLU A 112 -16.05 3.75 3.02
N SER A 113 -15.00 3.29 3.73
CA SER A 113 -15.09 2.08 4.55
C SER A 113 -16.03 2.28 5.73
N SER A 114 -16.92 1.32 5.95
CA SER A 114 -17.93 1.40 7.02
C SER A 114 -17.33 1.27 8.42
N GLY A 115 -18.11 1.68 9.41
CA GLY A 115 -17.75 1.60 10.82
C GLY A 115 -17.03 2.83 11.34
N LYS A 116 -16.66 2.78 12.61
CA LYS A 116 -15.77 3.77 13.24
C LYS A 116 -14.31 3.33 13.09
N SER A 117 -13.39 4.27 13.20
CA SER A 117 -11.98 3.92 13.34
C SER A 117 -11.78 3.07 14.61
N ASP A 118 -11.09 1.94 14.44
CA ASP A 118 -10.89 0.95 15.50
C ASP A 118 -9.41 0.86 15.93
N PHE A 119 -8.63 1.87 15.60
CA PHE A 119 -7.20 1.96 15.86
C PHE A 119 -6.46 0.66 15.62
N CYS A 120 -6.30 0.29 14.36
CA CYS A 120 -5.62 -0.94 13.91
C CYS A 120 -6.28 -2.25 14.38
N GLY A 121 -7.54 -2.21 14.79
CA GLY A 121 -8.26 -3.33 15.37
C GLY A 121 -8.84 -4.29 14.32
N LYS A 122 -9.76 -5.11 14.77
CA LYS A 122 -10.31 -6.24 14.00
C LYS A 122 -11.06 -5.82 12.74
N ALA A 123 -11.80 -4.69 12.78
CA ALA A 123 -12.53 -4.20 11.61
C ALA A 123 -11.55 -3.79 10.50
N SER A 124 -10.50 -3.04 10.84
CA SER A 124 -9.45 -2.67 9.88
C SER A 124 -8.64 -3.87 9.38
N GLN A 125 -8.40 -4.88 10.21
CA GLN A 125 -7.80 -6.15 9.77
C GLN A 125 -8.68 -6.87 8.75
N ASN A 126 -10.00 -6.89 8.97
CA ASN A 126 -10.95 -7.46 8.02
C ASN A 126 -10.97 -6.69 6.68
N ASN A 127 -10.83 -5.35 6.69
CA ASN A 127 -10.69 -4.58 5.45
C ASN A 127 -9.47 -5.05 4.65
N LEU A 128 -8.31 -5.24 5.28
CA LEU A 128 -7.14 -5.77 4.60
C LEU A 128 -7.37 -7.18 4.05
N VAL A 129 -8.00 -8.08 4.83
CA VAL A 129 -8.34 -9.44 4.38
C VAL A 129 -9.25 -9.41 3.15
N GLN A 130 -10.25 -8.52 3.12
CA GLN A 130 -11.13 -8.35 1.96
C GLN A 130 -10.35 -7.89 0.73
N ALA A 131 -9.44 -6.91 0.87
CA ALA A 131 -8.60 -6.43 -0.22
C ALA A 131 -7.64 -7.51 -0.76
N ILE A 132 -7.03 -8.32 0.12
CA ILE A 132 -6.20 -9.47 -0.27
C ILE A 132 -7.02 -10.50 -1.05
N ASN A 133 -8.20 -10.86 -0.55
CA ASN A 133 -9.09 -11.81 -1.23
C ASN A 133 -9.54 -11.28 -2.59
N PHE A 134 -9.88 -9.98 -2.68
CA PHE A 134 -10.21 -9.32 -3.93
C PHE A 134 -9.06 -9.42 -4.94
N ALA A 135 -7.84 -9.05 -4.54
CA ALA A 135 -6.68 -9.14 -5.43
C ALA A 135 -6.42 -10.57 -5.90
N ARG A 136 -6.49 -11.55 -4.99
CA ARG A 136 -6.26 -12.98 -5.30
C ARG A 136 -7.32 -13.58 -6.22
N SER A 137 -8.53 -13.04 -6.24
CA SER A 137 -9.62 -13.51 -7.09
C SER A 137 -9.57 -12.95 -8.52
N GLN A 138 -8.69 -11.99 -8.81
CA GLN A 138 -8.62 -11.40 -10.14
C GLN A 138 -7.99 -12.38 -11.13
N PRO A 139 -8.57 -12.55 -12.34
CA PRO A 139 -8.15 -13.59 -13.29
C PRO A 139 -6.69 -13.45 -13.75
N HIS A 140 -6.19 -12.22 -13.80
CA HIS A 140 -4.83 -11.90 -14.22
C HIS A 140 -3.81 -11.80 -13.06
N VAL A 141 -4.20 -12.11 -11.84
CA VAL A 141 -3.29 -12.10 -10.69
C VAL A 141 -2.72 -13.49 -10.44
N ASP A 142 -1.40 -13.56 -10.22
CA ASP A 142 -0.75 -14.73 -9.66
C ASP A 142 -0.98 -14.75 -8.14
N SER A 143 -1.88 -15.59 -7.68
CA SER A 143 -2.24 -15.71 -6.27
C SER A 143 -1.09 -16.18 -5.36
N ASN A 144 0.01 -16.67 -5.94
CA ASN A 144 1.25 -17.02 -5.22
C ASN A 144 2.27 -15.88 -5.19
N LYS A 145 1.93 -14.70 -5.71
CA LYS A 145 2.78 -13.52 -5.74
C LYS A 145 2.03 -12.29 -5.22
N VAL A 146 1.60 -12.36 -3.97
CA VAL A 146 0.86 -11.28 -3.29
C VAL A 146 1.73 -10.61 -2.25
N ALA A 147 1.97 -9.32 -2.43
CA ALA A 147 2.69 -8.47 -1.49
C ALA A 147 1.72 -7.56 -0.72
N VAL A 148 2.07 -7.25 0.53
CA VAL A 148 1.41 -6.21 1.32
C VAL A 148 2.44 -5.22 1.82
N VAL A 149 2.16 -3.93 1.64
CA VAL A 149 2.91 -2.82 2.24
C VAL A 149 2.01 -2.13 3.26
N GLY A 150 2.39 -2.21 4.51
CA GLY A 150 1.71 -1.49 5.59
C GLY A 150 2.58 -0.34 6.12
N ILE A 151 1.96 0.80 6.42
CA ILE A 151 2.65 1.98 6.96
C ILE A 151 2.06 2.33 8.31
N SER A 152 2.90 2.45 9.36
CA SER A 152 2.48 2.80 10.73
C SER A 152 1.40 1.82 11.24
N CYS A 153 0.21 2.28 11.63
CA CYS A 153 -0.94 1.43 11.97
C CYS A 153 -1.22 0.37 10.89
N GLY A 154 -1.08 0.72 9.60
CA GLY A 154 -1.21 -0.25 8.50
C GLY A 154 -0.16 -1.37 8.55
N ALA A 155 1.05 -1.09 9.04
CA ALA A 155 2.08 -2.11 9.23
C ALA A 155 1.71 -3.06 10.38
N SER A 156 1.16 -2.53 11.47
CA SER A 156 0.68 -3.34 12.60
C SER A 156 -0.46 -4.27 12.19
N ILE A 157 -1.42 -3.77 11.41
CA ILE A 157 -2.51 -4.58 10.83
C ILE A 157 -1.96 -5.66 9.91
N ALA A 158 -1.06 -5.28 8.98
CA ALA A 158 -0.48 -6.21 8.01
C ALA A 158 0.29 -7.33 8.70
N ASN A 159 1.03 -7.02 9.79
CA ASN A 159 1.73 -7.98 10.62
C ASN A 159 0.78 -9.02 11.28
N VAL A 160 -0.37 -8.59 11.79
CA VAL A 160 -1.37 -9.52 12.37
C VAL A 160 -2.00 -10.40 11.28
N VAL A 161 -2.39 -9.80 10.14
CA VAL A 161 -3.03 -10.52 9.02
C VAL A 161 -2.06 -11.47 8.31
N ALA A 162 -0.75 -11.23 8.42
CA ALA A 162 0.29 -12.06 7.82
C ALA A 162 0.21 -13.54 8.23
N ASN A 163 -0.27 -13.84 9.42
CA ASN A 163 -0.48 -15.21 9.90
C ASN A 163 -1.54 -16.01 9.10
N SER A 164 -2.27 -15.36 8.19
CA SER A 164 -3.32 -16.03 7.38
C SER A 164 -2.79 -16.94 6.26
N GLY A 165 -1.49 -16.89 5.96
CA GLY A 165 -0.86 -17.64 4.86
C GLY A 165 -1.26 -17.17 3.45
N LYS A 166 -1.86 -15.97 3.34
CA LYS A 166 -2.34 -15.42 2.05
C LYS A 166 -1.41 -14.36 1.44
N ILE A 167 -0.33 -14.05 2.12
CA ILE A 167 0.67 -13.04 1.75
C ILE A 167 1.99 -13.77 1.49
N ASN A 168 2.68 -13.40 0.40
CA ASN A 168 3.95 -14.01 0.01
C ASN A 168 5.14 -13.10 0.32
N ALA A 169 4.95 -11.77 0.29
CA ALA A 169 5.93 -10.77 0.65
C ALA A 169 5.29 -9.69 1.53
N LEU A 170 5.90 -9.37 2.65
CA LEU A 170 5.40 -8.39 3.62
C LEU A 170 6.40 -7.27 3.81
N ILE A 171 5.94 -6.03 3.72
CA ILE A 171 6.76 -4.84 3.94
C ILE A 171 6.10 -4.02 5.05
N LEU A 172 6.81 -3.87 6.15
CA LEU A 172 6.36 -3.21 7.36
C LEU A 172 7.15 -1.92 7.58
N VAL A 173 6.50 -0.78 7.41
CA VAL A 173 7.11 0.54 7.54
C VAL A 173 6.66 1.22 8.82
N SER A 174 7.56 1.38 9.79
CA SER A 174 7.33 2.10 11.07
C SER A 174 6.10 1.60 11.85
N GLY A 175 5.89 0.28 11.90
CA GLY A 175 4.79 -0.34 12.65
C GLY A 175 5.12 -0.57 14.12
N PHE A 176 4.10 -0.71 14.95
CA PHE A 176 4.20 -1.23 16.31
C PHE A 176 3.70 -2.68 16.35
N TYR A 177 4.26 -3.50 17.27
CA TYR A 177 4.01 -4.93 17.31
C TYR A 177 3.72 -5.47 18.71
N ASP A 178 3.97 -4.63 19.73
CA ASP A 178 3.46 -4.77 21.10
C ASP A 178 2.58 -3.57 21.45
N PHE A 179 1.26 -3.75 21.27
CA PHE A 179 0.28 -2.69 21.50
C PHE A 179 0.25 -2.24 22.97
N LYS A 180 0.34 -3.18 23.92
CA LYS A 180 0.28 -2.86 25.35
C LYS A 180 1.46 -2.00 25.79
N GLY A 181 2.67 -2.37 25.37
CA GLY A 181 3.86 -1.59 25.64
C GLY A 181 3.84 -0.21 25.02
N MET A 182 3.35 -0.10 23.78
CA MET A 182 3.18 1.19 23.10
C MET A 182 2.11 2.06 23.76
N TYR A 183 0.97 1.47 24.16
CA TYR A 183 -0.09 2.21 24.87
C TYR A 183 0.44 2.79 26.20
N ALA A 184 1.21 2.02 26.96
CA ALA A 184 1.82 2.52 28.20
C ALA A 184 2.76 3.69 27.93
N GLN A 185 3.56 3.64 26.86
CA GLN A 185 4.45 4.72 26.46
C GLN A 185 3.68 5.98 26.03
N TRP A 186 2.67 5.85 25.19
CA TRP A 186 1.84 6.97 24.72
C TRP A 186 1.06 7.61 25.87
N SER A 187 0.51 6.81 26.79
CA SER A 187 -0.25 7.29 27.95
C SER A 187 0.64 8.02 28.96
N SER A 188 1.91 7.63 29.08
CA SER A 188 2.86 8.30 29.98
C SER A 188 3.42 9.61 29.41
N ASN A 189 3.32 9.81 28.09
CA ASN A 189 3.80 11.02 27.42
C ASN A 189 2.76 11.56 26.42
N THR A 190 1.82 12.36 26.92
CA THR A 190 0.71 12.92 26.15
C THR A 190 1.10 13.86 25.01
N ARG A 191 2.38 14.15 24.83
CA ARG A 191 2.91 14.93 23.69
C ARG A 191 3.27 14.09 22.48
N MET A 192 3.30 12.76 22.62
CA MET A 192 3.69 11.86 21.53
C MET A 192 2.63 11.73 20.45
N LEU A 193 1.36 11.72 20.84
CA LEU A 193 0.22 11.62 19.93
C LEU A 193 -0.73 12.81 20.09
N PRO A 194 -1.43 13.23 19.03
CA PRO A 194 -2.54 14.17 19.14
C PRO A 194 -3.63 13.63 20.06
N LEU A 195 -4.32 14.52 20.80
CA LEU A 195 -5.37 14.14 21.77
C LEU A 195 -6.46 13.29 21.13
N ASN A 196 -6.94 13.67 19.96
CA ASN A 196 -7.98 12.92 19.24
C ASN A 196 -7.54 11.49 18.86
N VAL A 197 -6.24 11.25 18.67
CA VAL A 197 -5.71 9.89 18.40
C VAL A 197 -5.71 9.08 19.69
N MET A 198 -5.33 9.68 20.83
CA MET A 198 -5.41 9.03 22.14
C MET A 198 -6.85 8.72 22.55
N GLU A 199 -7.79 9.60 22.25
CA GLU A 199 -9.24 9.37 22.46
C GLU A 199 -9.71 8.16 21.63
N GLU A 200 -9.34 8.09 20.34
CA GLU A 200 -9.66 6.95 19.46
C GLU A 200 -9.09 5.63 20.00
N ILE A 201 -7.86 5.65 20.53
CA ILE A 201 -7.23 4.48 21.15
C ILE A 201 -8.03 4.04 22.38
N ASN A 202 -8.37 4.98 23.26
CA ASN A 202 -9.11 4.69 24.49
C ASN A 202 -10.53 4.18 24.21
N GLU A 203 -11.24 4.76 23.24
CA GLU A 203 -12.55 4.25 22.78
C GLU A 203 -12.44 2.83 22.22
N SER A 204 -11.40 2.54 21.46
CA SER A 204 -11.14 1.23 20.90
C SER A 204 -10.88 0.19 22.00
N ILE A 205 -10.06 0.52 23.02
CA ILE A 205 -9.80 -0.33 24.18
C ILE A 205 -11.10 -0.59 24.96
N ALA A 206 -11.92 0.46 25.20
CA ALA A 206 -13.18 0.33 25.89
C ALA A 206 -14.16 -0.59 25.14
N THR A 207 -14.21 -0.50 23.81
CA THR A 207 -15.03 -1.38 22.96
C THR A 207 -14.60 -2.85 23.09
N GLU A 208 -13.32 -3.11 23.26
CA GLU A 208 -12.74 -4.45 23.42
C GLU A 208 -12.65 -4.91 24.89
N LYS A 209 -13.30 -4.18 25.79
CA LYS A 209 -13.44 -4.40 27.24
C LYS A 209 -12.20 -4.03 28.07
N ASN A 210 -10.98 -4.27 27.61
CA ASN A 210 -9.76 -3.95 28.35
C ASN A 210 -8.52 -3.98 27.43
N ILE A 211 -7.39 -3.50 27.98
CA ILE A 211 -6.11 -3.42 27.26
C ILE A 211 -5.55 -4.79 26.87
N GLU A 212 -5.82 -5.84 27.62
CA GLU A 212 -5.29 -7.18 27.33
C GLU A 212 -5.97 -7.76 26.06
N THR A 213 -7.29 -7.62 25.96
CA THR A 213 -8.05 -8.03 24.76
C THR A 213 -7.64 -7.19 23.57
N ALA A 214 -7.52 -5.87 23.75
CA ALA A 214 -7.08 -4.94 22.71
C ALA A 214 -5.66 -5.24 22.23
N SER A 215 -4.75 -5.60 23.15
CA SER A 215 -3.39 -6.02 22.83
C SER A 215 -3.37 -7.33 22.04
N THR A 216 -4.10 -8.32 22.48
CA THR A 216 -4.20 -9.61 21.76
C THR A 216 -4.70 -9.43 20.34
N ALA A 217 -5.65 -8.52 20.12
CA ALA A 217 -6.18 -8.23 18.79
C ALA A 217 -5.16 -7.54 17.86
N ARG A 218 -4.17 -6.81 18.40
CA ARG A 218 -3.21 -5.97 17.64
C ARG A 218 -1.77 -6.48 17.69
N SER A 219 -1.49 -7.49 18.49
CA SER A 219 -0.17 -8.11 18.57
C SER A 219 -0.13 -9.40 17.76
N SER A 220 0.97 -9.65 17.07
CA SER A 220 1.11 -10.73 16.10
C SER A 220 1.44 -12.10 16.69
N LEU A 221 1.32 -12.29 17.97
CA LEU A 221 1.65 -13.58 18.59
C LEU A 221 0.44 -14.51 18.69
N PRO A 222 0.60 -15.81 18.40
CA PRO A 222 1.80 -16.50 17.94
C PRO A 222 2.09 -16.32 16.43
N ILE A 223 3.36 -16.34 16.03
CA ILE A 223 3.79 -16.38 14.62
C ILE A 223 3.56 -17.77 14.04
N SER A 224 2.84 -17.86 12.93
CA SER A 224 2.57 -19.13 12.23
C SER A 224 3.75 -19.53 11.31
N SER A 225 3.85 -20.82 10.98
CA SER A 225 4.81 -21.32 9.98
C SER A 225 4.54 -20.82 8.55
N GLN A 226 3.36 -20.23 8.31
CA GLN A 226 2.96 -19.65 7.02
C GLN A 226 3.20 -18.14 6.96
N TYR A 227 3.89 -17.59 7.95
CA TYR A 227 4.23 -16.17 7.97
C TYR A 227 5.17 -15.84 6.79
N PRO A 228 4.92 -14.76 6.03
CA PRO A 228 5.64 -14.48 4.78
C PRO A 228 7.07 -13.98 5.02
N THR A 229 7.90 -14.06 3.99
CA THR A 229 9.16 -13.32 3.94
C THR A 229 8.89 -11.83 4.16
N THR A 230 9.65 -11.19 5.07
CA THR A 230 9.31 -9.86 5.60
C THR A 230 10.48 -8.89 5.54
N LEU A 231 10.22 -7.68 5.04
CA LEU A 231 11.08 -6.51 5.15
C LEU A 231 10.51 -5.56 6.21
N ILE A 232 11.30 -5.25 7.23
CA ILE A 232 10.94 -4.33 8.31
C ILE A 232 11.79 -3.06 8.17
N LEU A 233 11.14 -1.89 8.11
CA LEU A 233 11.83 -0.60 8.03
C LEU A 233 11.38 0.32 9.16
N VAL A 234 12.32 0.91 9.87
CA VAL A 234 12.05 1.86 10.96
C VAL A 234 13.10 2.96 11.01
N GLY A 235 12.68 4.17 11.36
CA GLY A 235 13.61 5.28 11.59
C GLY A 235 14.27 5.22 12.97
N THR A 236 15.57 5.46 13.05
CA THR A 236 16.29 5.45 14.33
C THR A 236 15.90 6.60 15.28
N LYS A 237 15.27 7.66 14.74
CA LYS A 237 14.73 8.80 15.51
C LYS A 237 13.20 8.89 15.40
N ASP A 238 12.52 7.75 15.28
CA ASP A 238 11.05 7.71 15.29
C ASP A 238 10.52 8.13 16.67
N PRO A 239 9.80 9.27 16.78
CA PRO A 239 9.31 9.75 18.08
C PRO A 239 7.96 9.15 18.47
N ILE A 240 7.30 8.41 17.56
CA ILE A 240 5.94 7.88 17.75
C ILE A 240 5.97 6.40 18.10
N VAL A 241 6.77 5.62 17.37
CA VAL A 241 6.94 4.18 17.59
C VAL A 241 8.39 3.91 17.94
N ASP A 242 8.64 3.38 19.14
CA ASP A 242 10.00 3.01 19.56
C ASP A 242 10.60 2.02 18.55
N PRO A 243 11.77 2.32 17.96
CA PRO A 243 12.47 1.40 17.04
C PRO A 243 12.70 0.00 17.59
N LYS A 244 12.75 -0.14 18.92
CA LYS A 244 12.85 -1.44 19.60
C LYS A 244 11.73 -2.41 19.23
N GLN A 245 10.54 -1.91 18.90
CA GLN A 245 9.42 -2.72 18.43
C GLN A 245 9.79 -3.52 17.16
N SER A 246 10.42 -2.84 16.20
CA SER A 246 10.90 -3.47 14.96
C SER A 246 12.06 -4.43 15.19
N ILE A 247 12.99 -4.09 16.09
CA ILE A 247 14.11 -4.95 16.47
C ILE A 247 13.59 -6.24 17.13
N GLN A 248 12.63 -6.13 18.04
CA GLN A 248 12.03 -7.27 18.74
C GLN A 248 11.25 -8.18 17.77
N LEU A 249 10.49 -7.61 16.83
CA LEU A 249 9.82 -8.39 15.80
C LEU A 249 10.82 -9.14 14.92
N HIS A 250 11.88 -8.50 14.46
CA HIS A 250 12.96 -9.12 13.70
C HIS A 250 13.55 -10.33 14.44
N GLN A 251 13.96 -10.13 15.70
CA GLN A 251 14.51 -11.20 16.53
C GLN A 251 13.51 -12.36 16.75
N LEU A 252 12.23 -12.04 16.92
CA LEU A 252 11.17 -13.04 17.04
C LEU A 252 11.04 -13.86 15.75
N LEU A 253 11.00 -13.21 14.58
CA LEU A 253 10.92 -13.88 13.29
C LEU A 253 12.13 -14.79 13.04
N ASP A 254 13.35 -14.32 13.37
CA ASP A 254 14.59 -15.11 13.30
C ASP A 254 14.50 -16.35 14.19
N SER A 255 14.01 -16.20 15.43
CA SER A 255 13.85 -17.32 16.36
C SER A 255 12.87 -18.38 15.89
N LYS A 256 11.97 -18.02 14.94
CA LYS A 256 10.98 -18.92 14.30
C LYS A 256 11.44 -19.44 12.95
N GLY A 257 12.64 -19.09 12.49
CA GLY A 257 13.16 -19.46 11.17
C GLY A 257 12.43 -18.81 10.01
N ILE A 258 11.75 -17.67 10.24
CA ILE A 258 11.07 -16.90 9.20
C ILE A 258 12.06 -15.97 8.51
N THR A 259 12.19 -16.09 7.20
CA THR A 259 13.05 -15.19 6.41
C THR A 259 12.58 -13.75 6.54
N ASN A 260 13.47 -12.91 7.06
CA ASN A 260 13.16 -11.50 7.21
C ASN A 260 14.43 -10.63 7.18
N SER A 261 14.26 -9.32 7.02
CA SER A 261 15.32 -8.33 7.12
C SER A 261 14.85 -7.08 7.83
N LEU A 262 15.74 -6.45 8.59
CA LEU A 262 15.52 -5.20 9.32
C LEU A 262 16.41 -4.10 8.75
N GLU A 263 15.80 -2.98 8.38
CA GLU A 263 16.45 -1.76 7.91
C GLU A 263 16.25 -0.63 8.92
N LEU A 264 17.29 -0.31 9.67
CA LEU A 264 17.34 0.85 10.57
C LEU A 264 17.75 2.08 9.77
N ILE A 265 16.80 2.96 9.47
CA ILE A 265 17.04 4.14 8.65
C ILE A 265 17.53 5.28 9.54
N GLN A 266 18.84 5.57 9.42
CA GLN A 266 19.53 6.55 10.24
C GLN A 266 18.82 7.92 10.17
N ASP A 267 18.59 8.52 11.33
CA ASP A 267 17.97 9.83 11.55
C ASP A 267 16.53 10.00 10.99
N ALA A 268 15.96 8.97 10.41
CA ALA A 268 14.58 9.04 9.95
C ALA A 268 13.60 9.09 11.13
N LYS A 269 12.51 9.87 10.92
CA LYS A 269 11.39 10.03 11.85
C LYS A 269 10.21 9.15 11.42
N HIS A 270 9.04 9.38 12.03
CA HIS A 270 7.80 8.64 11.76
C HIS A 270 6.94 9.27 10.66
N PRO A 271 6.49 8.48 9.69
CA PRO A 271 7.06 7.19 9.27
C PRO A 271 8.33 7.38 8.43
N VAL A 272 9.07 6.30 8.14
CA VAL A 272 10.18 6.33 7.18
C VAL A 272 9.70 6.95 5.87
N PRO A 273 10.44 7.92 5.28
CA PRO A 273 10.01 8.61 4.05
C PRO A 273 9.79 7.69 2.86
N ALA A 274 8.78 8.01 2.05
CA ALA A 274 8.35 7.15 0.94
C ALA A 274 9.45 6.87 -0.10
N ASN A 275 10.28 7.85 -0.42
CA ASN A 275 11.42 7.68 -1.34
C ASN A 275 12.46 6.68 -0.81
N VAL A 276 12.60 6.53 0.52
CA VAL A 276 13.55 5.61 1.14
C VAL A 276 12.98 4.19 1.16
N TRP A 277 11.78 3.99 1.74
CA TRP A 277 11.23 2.64 1.85
C TRP A 277 10.89 2.02 0.50
N LYS A 278 10.45 2.80 -0.51
CA LYS A 278 10.16 2.30 -1.85
C LYS A 278 11.40 1.68 -2.51
N THR A 279 12.54 2.38 -2.48
CA THR A 279 13.78 1.87 -3.06
C THR A 279 14.21 0.54 -2.44
N LYS A 280 14.09 0.41 -1.11
CA LYS A 280 14.38 -0.84 -0.40
C LYS A 280 13.38 -1.94 -0.74
N SER A 281 12.09 -1.57 -0.91
CA SER A 281 11.01 -2.49 -1.24
C SER A 281 11.17 -3.11 -2.63
N ASP A 282 11.64 -2.36 -3.62
CA ASP A 282 11.75 -2.85 -4.99
C ASP A 282 12.69 -4.08 -5.07
N SER A 283 13.91 -3.98 -4.55
CA SER A 283 14.85 -5.10 -4.50
C SER A 283 14.34 -6.28 -3.68
N PHE A 284 13.66 -6.01 -2.56
CA PHE A 284 13.05 -7.04 -1.74
C PHE A 284 11.94 -7.79 -2.50
N LEU A 285 11.06 -7.07 -3.19
CA LEU A 285 9.96 -7.66 -3.97
C LEU A 285 10.47 -8.48 -5.15
N GLU A 286 11.50 -8.01 -5.87
CA GLU A 286 12.12 -8.75 -6.97
C GLU A 286 12.63 -10.12 -6.51
N ASN A 287 13.37 -10.13 -5.40
CA ASN A 287 13.97 -11.34 -4.86
C ASN A 287 12.91 -12.29 -4.28
N THR A 288 11.96 -11.76 -3.48
CA THR A 288 10.98 -12.57 -2.76
C THR A 288 9.93 -13.18 -3.69
N LEU A 289 9.46 -12.41 -4.68
CA LEU A 289 8.42 -12.85 -5.61
C LEU A 289 8.97 -13.45 -6.91
N ASN A 290 10.28 -13.47 -7.07
CA ASN A 290 10.96 -13.88 -8.30
C ASN A 290 10.36 -13.19 -9.54
N ILE A 291 10.48 -11.86 -9.55
CA ILE A 291 9.98 -10.96 -10.61
C ILE A 291 11.06 -9.97 -11.01
N LYS A 292 10.86 -9.26 -12.13
CA LYS A 292 11.64 -8.08 -12.50
C LYS A 292 10.75 -6.85 -12.46
N ILE A 293 11.16 -5.87 -11.69
CA ILE A 293 10.53 -4.54 -11.61
C ILE A 293 11.18 -3.67 -12.71
N LYS A 294 10.34 -3.02 -13.52
CA LYS A 294 10.81 -2.14 -14.61
C LYS A 294 11.00 -0.73 -14.12
#